data_2deebb5fa2d8b817b8c66832cba25318
#
_entry.id   2deebb5fa2d8b817b8c66832cba25318
#
_cell.length_a   1.000
_cell.length_b   1.000
_cell.length_c   1.000
_cell.angle_alpha   90.00
_cell.angle_beta   90.00
_cell.angle_gamma   90.00
#
_symmetry.space_group_name_H-M   'P 1'
#
loop_
_entity.id
_entity.type
_entity.pdbx_description
1 polymer ?
#
loop_
_entity_poly.entity_id
_entity_poly.type
_entity_poly.pdbx_seq_one_letter_code
_entity_poly.pdbx_strand_id
1 'polypeptide(L)'
;MRDGRFLLRIEDIDRTRCRPEFDAAILEDLAWLGLAWDGPVRRQSEHFDDYRAALARLEAAGLVYPCFCTRSDILAEIAAAAGAPHGPDGPLYPGTCRALSASTRAARVAAGESYALRLDVERARAQVGNVEWTEVDAGVVAARPELFGDVVLARKDTPTSYHLSVTVDDALQGVTLVTRGDDLRPATHVHRLLQALLGIPAPSYRFHRLLTDATGRRLAKRDRAETLRAFREAGRSPAEIRALL
;
A
#
# COMPACT_ATOMS: atom_id res chain seq x y z
N MET A 1 -18.97 -8.49 -19.07
CA MET A 1 -18.17 -9.06 -17.96
C MET A 1 -16.97 -9.72 -18.61
N ARG A 2 -15.76 -9.56 -18.05
CA ARG A 2 -14.60 -10.34 -18.50
C ARG A 2 -14.64 -11.66 -17.76
N ASP A 3 -14.40 -12.77 -18.45
CA ASP A 3 -14.20 -14.07 -17.81
C ASP A 3 -12.92 -13.99 -16.97
N GLY A 4 -13.07 -14.05 -15.65
CA GLY A 4 -11.96 -13.92 -14.71
C GLY A 4 -12.39 -14.35 -13.31
N ARG A 5 -11.40 -14.67 -12.48
CA ARG A 5 -11.60 -14.97 -11.06
C ARG A 5 -11.56 -13.68 -10.25
N PHE A 6 -12.49 -13.55 -9.33
CA PHE A 6 -12.52 -12.47 -8.35
C PHE A 6 -11.99 -12.97 -7.01
N LEU A 7 -10.82 -12.52 -6.59
CA LEU A 7 -10.19 -12.90 -5.34
C LEU A 7 -10.46 -11.84 -4.28
N LEU A 8 -10.77 -12.28 -3.06
CA LEU A 8 -10.97 -11.39 -1.92
C LEU A 8 -9.76 -11.46 -0.98
N ARG A 9 -9.23 -10.30 -0.62
CA ARG A 9 -8.15 -10.14 0.35
C ARG A 9 -8.53 -9.13 1.42
N ILE A 10 -8.29 -9.48 2.67
CA ILE A 10 -8.43 -8.60 3.83
C ILE A 10 -7.04 -8.04 4.16
N GLU A 11 -6.90 -6.73 4.09
CA GLU A 11 -5.64 -6.02 4.32
C GLU A 11 -5.54 -5.57 5.78
N ASP A 12 -5.32 -6.53 6.67
CA ASP A 12 -5.36 -6.40 8.13
C ASP A 12 -3.97 -6.45 8.79
N ILE A 13 -2.94 -5.96 8.11
CA ILE A 13 -1.57 -5.92 8.64
C ILE A 13 -1.44 -5.10 9.94
N ASP A 14 -2.28 -4.09 10.13
CA ASP A 14 -2.36 -3.30 11.37
C ASP A 14 -3.44 -3.87 12.29
N ARG A 15 -3.06 -4.85 13.11
CA ARG A 15 -3.96 -5.53 14.07
C ARG A 15 -4.54 -4.60 15.14
N THR A 16 -3.99 -3.41 15.34
CA THR A 16 -4.52 -2.45 16.31
C THR A 16 -5.75 -1.72 15.78
N ARG A 17 -5.87 -1.59 14.45
CA ARG A 17 -6.97 -0.92 13.76
C ARG A 17 -7.94 -1.88 13.09
N CYS A 18 -7.48 -3.05 12.69
CA CYS A 18 -8.27 -4.07 12.02
C CYS A 18 -8.83 -5.05 13.04
N ARG A 19 -10.15 -4.99 13.27
CA ARG A 19 -10.84 -5.83 14.23
C ARG A 19 -11.63 -6.93 13.52
N PRO A 20 -11.79 -8.12 14.13
CA PRO A 20 -12.53 -9.23 13.53
C PRO A 20 -13.96 -8.88 13.10
N GLU A 21 -14.64 -7.99 13.86
CA GLU A 21 -15.98 -7.52 13.50
C GLU A 21 -16.03 -6.74 12.20
N PHE A 22 -14.94 -6.06 11.81
CA PHE A 22 -14.85 -5.36 10.52
C PHE A 22 -14.64 -6.34 9.37
N ASP A 23 -13.86 -7.39 9.57
CA ASP A 23 -13.68 -8.48 8.61
C ASP A 23 -15.03 -9.16 8.33
N ALA A 24 -15.74 -9.59 9.37
CA ALA A 24 -17.07 -10.17 9.23
C ALA A 24 -18.06 -9.23 8.50
N ALA A 25 -18.03 -7.93 8.82
CA ALA A 25 -18.88 -6.93 8.18
C ALA A 25 -18.60 -6.78 6.68
N ILE A 26 -17.33 -6.83 6.27
CA ILE A 26 -16.94 -6.77 4.84
C ILE A 26 -17.54 -7.96 4.08
N LEU A 27 -17.41 -9.17 4.63
CA LEU A 27 -17.94 -10.38 3.99
C LEU A 27 -19.48 -10.33 3.88
N GLU A 28 -20.14 -9.89 4.94
CA GLU A 28 -21.60 -9.74 4.98
C GLU A 28 -22.08 -8.68 3.95
N ASP A 29 -21.42 -7.54 3.88
CA ASP A 29 -21.76 -6.47 2.94
C ASP A 29 -21.53 -6.87 1.48
N LEU A 30 -20.46 -7.59 1.17
CA LEU A 30 -20.21 -8.13 -0.17
C LEU A 30 -21.27 -9.15 -0.56
N ALA A 31 -21.59 -10.09 0.33
CA ALA A 31 -22.64 -11.09 0.09
C ALA A 31 -24.01 -10.43 -0.12
N TRP A 32 -24.34 -9.42 0.69
CA TRP A 32 -25.57 -8.65 0.52
C TRP A 32 -25.64 -7.93 -0.83
N LEU A 33 -24.53 -7.39 -1.33
CA LEU A 33 -24.46 -6.79 -2.67
C LEU A 33 -24.56 -7.83 -3.79
N GLY A 34 -24.62 -9.14 -3.47
CA GLY A 34 -24.66 -10.23 -4.44
C GLY A 34 -23.31 -10.45 -5.12
N LEU A 35 -22.21 -10.07 -4.45
CA LEU A 35 -20.85 -10.32 -4.92
C LEU A 35 -20.35 -11.63 -4.30
N ALA A 36 -19.86 -12.52 -5.15
CA ALA A 36 -19.17 -13.74 -4.77
C ALA A 36 -17.70 -13.67 -5.20
N TRP A 37 -16.83 -14.36 -4.47
CA TRP A 37 -15.40 -14.45 -4.78
C TRP A 37 -14.95 -15.89 -4.89
N ASP A 38 -13.82 -16.08 -5.57
CA ASP A 38 -13.26 -17.40 -5.86
C ASP A 38 -12.20 -17.77 -4.82
N GLY A 39 -12.31 -18.95 -4.26
CA GLY A 39 -11.34 -19.53 -3.32
C GLY A 39 -11.40 -18.93 -1.91
N PRO A 40 -10.38 -19.22 -1.08
CA PRO A 40 -10.33 -18.72 0.29
C PRO A 40 -10.00 -17.22 0.34
N VAL A 41 -10.55 -16.55 1.35
CA VAL A 41 -10.18 -15.17 1.66
C VAL A 41 -8.77 -15.16 2.25
N ARG A 42 -7.85 -14.43 1.60
CA ARG A 42 -6.51 -14.22 2.13
C ARG A 42 -6.53 -13.08 3.15
N ARG A 43 -6.09 -13.34 4.38
CA ARG A 43 -5.88 -12.33 5.43
C ARG A 43 -4.40 -12.04 5.55
N GLN A 44 -4.00 -10.80 5.36
CA GLN A 44 -2.57 -10.45 5.35
C GLN A 44 -1.89 -10.72 6.69
N SER A 45 -2.61 -10.56 7.79
CA SER A 45 -2.10 -10.83 9.14
C SER A 45 -1.73 -12.29 9.40
N GLU A 46 -2.16 -13.22 8.56
CA GLU A 46 -1.84 -14.65 8.63
C GLU A 46 -0.60 -15.01 7.79
N HIS A 47 -0.03 -14.04 7.03
CA HIS A 47 0.99 -14.28 6.02
C HIS A 47 2.24 -13.41 6.19
N PHE A 48 2.56 -12.98 7.40
CA PHE A 48 3.74 -12.14 7.65
C PHE A 48 5.06 -12.78 7.24
N ASP A 49 5.14 -14.11 7.20
CA ASP A 49 6.35 -14.82 6.77
C ASP A 49 6.67 -14.62 5.28
N ASP A 50 5.64 -14.53 4.43
CA ASP A 50 5.79 -14.22 3.02
C ASP A 50 6.42 -12.83 2.84
N TYR A 51 5.97 -11.85 3.62
CA TYR A 51 6.46 -10.48 3.55
C TYR A 51 7.86 -10.34 4.16
N ARG A 52 8.17 -11.08 5.25
CA ARG A 52 9.52 -11.15 5.81
C ARG A 52 10.52 -11.73 4.81
N ALA A 53 10.13 -12.80 4.09
CA ALA A 53 10.97 -13.39 3.06
C ALA A 53 11.27 -12.41 1.92
N ALA A 54 10.27 -11.66 1.45
CA ALA A 54 10.45 -10.63 0.45
C ALA A 54 11.34 -9.48 0.95
N LEU A 55 11.12 -9.02 2.18
CA LEU A 55 11.93 -7.98 2.82
C LEU A 55 13.40 -8.40 2.96
N ALA A 56 13.65 -9.64 3.42
CA ALA A 56 15.00 -10.18 3.56
C ALA A 56 15.77 -10.20 2.23
N ARG A 57 15.09 -10.44 1.10
CA ARG A 57 15.71 -10.37 -0.23
C ARG A 57 16.15 -8.94 -0.57
N LEU A 58 15.34 -7.94 -0.24
CA LEU A 58 15.69 -6.52 -0.43
C LEU A 58 16.82 -6.08 0.51
N GLU A 59 16.84 -6.58 1.75
CA GLU A 59 17.93 -6.34 2.71
C GLU A 59 19.24 -6.95 2.23
N ALA A 60 19.22 -8.21 1.77
CA ALA A 60 20.40 -8.90 1.23
C ALA A 60 20.96 -8.20 -0.02
N ALA A 61 20.10 -7.55 -0.82
CA ALA A 61 20.50 -6.71 -1.95
C ALA A 61 21.05 -5.33 -1.51
N GLY A 62 21.03 -5.00 -0.21
CA GLY A 62 21.48 -3.72 0.33
C GLY A 62 20.60 -2.54 -0.06
N LEU A 63 19.32 -2.80 -0.33
CA LEU A 63 18.35 -1.79 -0.79
C LEU A 63 17.50 -1.21 0.36
N VAL A 64 17.67 -1.76 1.57
CA VAL A 64 16.88 -1.37 2.75
C VAL A 64 17.82 -0.92 3.85
N TYR A 65 17.41 0.08 4.60
CA TYR A 65 18.16 0.59 5.74
C TYR A 65 17.26 0.93 6.93
N PRO A 66 17.76 0.84 8.18
CA PRO A 66 17.05 1.24 9.38
C PRO A 66 16.94 2.76 9.47
N CYS A 67 15.72 3.25 9.70
CA CYS A 67 15.40 4.65 9.95
C CYS A 67 14.88 4.80 11.37
N PHE A 68 15.59 5.59 12.19
CA PHE A 68 15.30 5.80 13.61
C PHE A 68 14.48 7.07 13.88
N CYS A 69 14.16 7.85 12.83
CA CYS A 69 13.36 9.07 12.98
C CYS A 69 11.93 8.75 13.38
N THR A 70 11.42 9.47 14.35
CA THR A 70 9.99 9.53 14.64
C THR A 70 9.27 10.40 13.60
N ARG A 71 7.94 10.35 13.58
CA ARG A 71 7.14 11.23 12.71
C ARG A 71 7.37 12.71 13.04
N SER A 72 7.52 13.04 14.31
CA SER A 72 7.81 14.41 14.77
C SER A 72 9.17 14.90 14.30
N ASP A 73 10.21 14.03 14.36
CA ASP A 73 11.55 14.40 13.88
C ASP A 73 11.52 14.74 12.39
N ILE A 74 10.86 13.90 11.59
CA ILE A 74 10.71 14.11 10.15
C ILE A 74 9.98 15.43 9.86
N LEU A 75 8.88 15.70 10.56
CA LEU A 75 8.13 16.94 10.36
C LEU A 75 8.92 18.18 10.81
N ALA A 76 9.69 18.09 11.89
CA ALA A 76 10.55 19.18 12.36
C ALA A 76 11.65 19.49 11.35
N GLU A 77 12.30 18.46 10.78
CA GLU A 77 13.33 18.63 9.77
C GLU A 77 12.78 19.25 8.47
N ILE A 78 11.59 18.79 8.03
CA ILE A 78 10.90 19.35 6.87
C ILE A 78 10.52 20.83 7.10
N ALA A 79 10.04 21.18 8.29
CA ALA A 79 9.68 22.53 8.65
C ALA A 79 10.90 23.47 8.68
N ALA A 80 12.07 22.96 9.07
CA ALA A 80 13.33 23.70 9.08
C ALA A 80 13.92 23.87 7.66
N ALA A 81 13.59 23.01 6.73
CA ALA A 81 14.06 23.07 5.35
C ALA A 81 13.13 23.97 4.52
N ALA A 82 13.60 25.14 4.12
CA ALA A 82 12.85 26.01 3.21
C ALA A 82 12.59 25.28 1.87
N GLY A 83 11.31 25.01 1.57
CA GLY A 83 10.92 24.40 0.29
C GLY A 83 11.08 22.87 0.22
N ALA A 84 10.87 22.16 1.32
CA ALA A 84 10.89 20.70 1.33
C ALA A 84 9.95 20.12 0.26
N PRO A 85 10.41 19.14 -0.55
CA PRO A 85 9.61 18.57 -1.62
C PRO A 85 8.41 17.77 -1.05
N HIS A 86 7.28 17.85 -1.75
CA HIS A 86 6.07 17.09 -1.42
C HIS A 86 5.84 16.00 -2.47
N GLY A 87 5.54 14.81 -1.98
CA GLY A 87 5.13 13.67 -2.80
C GLY A 87 3.61 13.46 -2.74
N PRO A 88 3.11 12.42 -3.41
CA PRO A 88 1.67 12.08 -3.42
C PRO A 88 1.07 11.85 -2.03
N ASP A 89 1.85 11.33 -1.10
CA ASP A 89 1.42 11.01 0.28
C ASP A 89 1.79 12.11 1.30
N GLY A 90 2.23 13.25 0.83
CA GLY A 90 2.65 14.38 1.65
C GLY A 90 4.16 14.67 1.57
N PRO A 91 4.74 15.30 2.60
CA PRO A 91 6.15 15.66 2.60
C PRO A 91 7.06 14.44 2.49
N LEU A 92 8.08 14.53 1.61
CA LEU A 92 9.05 13.45 1.41
C LEU A 92 9.97 13.32 2.62
N TYR A 93 10.38 12.08 2.89
CA TYR A 93 11.38 11.80 3.92
C TYR A 93 12.75 12.38 3.48
N PRO A 94 13.42 13.18 4.32
CA PRO A 94 14.66 13.90 3.95
C PRO A 94 15.89 13.00 3.73
N GLY A 95 15.84 11.74 4.15
CA GLY A 95 16.97 10.81 4.00
C GLY A 95 17.98 10.82 5.14
N THR A 96 17.68 11.46 6.27
CA THR A 96 18.57 11.63 7.42
C THR A 96 19.28 10.34 7.84
N CYS A 97 18.53 9.22 8.03
CA CYS A 97 19.12 7.95 8.41
C CYS A 97 19.80 7.23 7.24
N ARG A 98 19.47 7.55 5.99
CA ARG A 98 20.19 7.05 4.83
C ARG A 98 21.62 7.57 4.79
N ALA A 99 21.83 8.83 5.20
CA ALA A 99 23.14 9.46 5.27
C ALA A 99 24.05 8.92 6.40
N LEU A 100 23.50 8.21 7.39
CA LEU A 100 24.30 7.59 8.46
C LEU A 100 25.22 6.50 7.90
N SER A 101 26.43 6.36 8.48
CA SER A 101 27.32 5.26 8.14
C SER A 101 26.71 3.90 8.50
N ALA A 102 27.13 2.83 7.82
CA ALA A 102 26.69 1.47 8.14
C ALA A 102 27.03 1.10 9.59
N SER A 103 28.20 1.51 10.09
CA SER A 103 28.62 1.25 11.47
C SER A 103 27.75 1.98 12.49
N THR A 104 27.39 3.25 12.22
CA THR A 104 26.46 4.01 13.08
C THR A 104 25.09 3.35 13.13
N ARG A 105 24.54 2.94 11.99
CA ARG A 105 23.25 2.24 11.94
C ARG A 105 23.31 0.93 12.72
N ALA A 106 24.37 0.14 12.52
CA ALA A 106 24.56 -1.13 13.25
C ALA A 106 24.67 -0.92 14.77
N ALA A 107 25.40 0.09 15.22
CA ALA A 107 25.54 0.42 16.64
C ALA A 107 24.19 0.81 17.28
N ARG A 108 23.36 1.61 16.57
CA ARG A 108 22.03 1.99 17.06
C ARG A 108 21.05 0.82 17.11
N VAL A 109 21.10 -0.09 16.11
CA VAL A 109 20.33 -1.33 16.14
C VAL A 109 20.76 -2.21 17.31
N ALA A 110 22.08 -2.38 17.52
CA ALA A 110 22.63 -3.16 18.66
C ALA A 110 22.28 -2.55 20.02
N ALA A 111 22.13 -1.23 20.10
CA ALA A 111 21.66 -0.53 21.30
C ALA A 111 20.14 -0.70 21.56
N GLY A 112 19.44 -1.41 20.67
CA GLY A 112 18.00 -1.69 20.82
C GLY A 112 17.07 -0.52 20.48
N GLU A 113 17.59 0.51 19.81
CA GLU A 113 16.75 1.63 19.37
C GLU A 113 15.63 1.14 18.42
N SER A 114 14.45 1.71 18.57
CA SER A 114 13.34 1.40 17.67
C SER A 114 13.56 2.03 16.29
N TYR A 115 13.29 1.26 15.23
CA TYR A 115 13.46 1.73 13.86
C TYR A 115 12.38 1.19 12.93
N ALA A 116 12.19 1.91 11.82
CA ALA A 116 11.49 1.40 10.64
C ALA A 116 12.52 0.99 9.58
N LEU A 117 12.16 0.07 8.70
CA LEU A 117 12.96 -0.28 7.52
C LEU A 117 12.44 0.50 6.32
N ARG A 118 13.32 1.27 5.69
CA ARG A 118 13.01 2.05 4.48
C ARG A 118 13.73 1.51 3.27
N LEU A 119 13.03 1.56 2.12
CA LEU A 119 13.64 1.32 0.81
C LEU A 119 14.47 2.56 0.43
N ASP A 120 15.73 2.37 0.06
CA ASP A 120 16.54 3.37 -0.63
C ASP A 120 16.09 3.42 -2.10
N VAL A 121 15.17 4.32 -2.39
CA VAL A 121 14.51 4.40 -3.70
C VAL A 121 15.49 4.80 -4.79
N GLU A 122 16.47 5.65 -4.50
CA GLU A 122 17.50 6.06 -5.47
C GLU A 122 18.36 4.87 -5.89
N ARG A 123 18.88 4.11 -4.91
CA ARG A 123 19.67 2.91 -5.16
C ARG A 123 18.84 1.81 -5.84
N ALA A 124 17.59 1.63 -5.42
CA ALA A 124 16.66 0.67 -6.01
C ALA A 124 16.41 0.96 -7.49
N ARG A 125 16.18 2.22 -7.86
CA ARG A 125 16.03 2.66 -9.26
C ARG A 125 17.30 2.43 -10.07
N ALA A 126 18.46 2.76 -9.51
CA ALA A 126 19.73 2.53 -10.18
C ALA A 126 19.95 1.05 -10.51
N GLN A 127 19.45 0.13 -9.68
CA GLN A 127 19.59 -1.31 -9.90
C GLN A 127 18.68 -1.85 -11.00
N VAL A 128 17.43 -1.39 -11.11
CA VAL A 128 16.45 -1.95 -12.07
C VAL A 128 16.28 -1.10 -13.33
N GLY A 129 16.76 0.14 -13.33
CA GLY A 129 16.57 1.09 -14.43
C GLY A 129 15.11 1.57 -14.52
N ASN A 130 14.72 1.96 -15.74
CA ASN A 130 13.36 2.41 -16.02
C ASN A 130 12.40 1.22 -16.04
N VAL A 131 11.31 1.32 -15.29
CA VAL A 131 10.25 0.33 -15.25
C VAL A 131 8.90 0.96 -15.59
N GLU A 132 8.00 0.16 -16.16
CA GLU A 132 6.70 0.60 -16.65
C GLU A 132 5.63 -0.36 -16.19
N TRP A 133 4.37 0.11 -16.13
CA TRP A 133 3.20 -0.75 -15.97
C TRP A 133 2.17 -0.49 -17.06
N THR A 134 1.26 -1.43 -17.24
CA THR A 134 0.12 -1.28 -18.16
C THR A 134 -1.10 -0.81 -17.37
N GLU A 135 -1.64 0.33 -17.76
CA GLU A 135 -2.95 0.81 -17.32
C GLU A 135 -3.97 0.53 -18.43
N VAL A 136 -5.05 -0.18 -18.09
CA VAL A 136 -6.00 -0.71 -19.11
C VAL A 136 -6.60 0.40 -19.97
N ASP A 137 -6.86 1.54 -19.35
CA ASP A 137 -7.57 2.63 -20.01
C ASP A 137 -6.63 3.74 -20.51
N ALA A 138 -5.34 3.71 -20.12
CA ALA A 138 -4.34 4.73 -20.49
C ALA A 138 -3.10 4.17 -21.23
N GLY A 139 -2.95 2.84 -21.31
CA GLY A 139 -1.79 2.21 -21.96
C GLY A 139 -0.57 2.08 -21.05
N VAL A 140 0.63 2.18 -21.61
CA VAL A 140 1.89 2.04 -20.87
C VAL A 140 2.23 3.33 -20.15
N VAL A 141 2.56 3.22 -18.85
CA VAL A 141 2.89 4.32 -17.97
C VAL A 141 4.28 4.10 -17.35
N ALA A 142 5.17 5.07 -17.49
CA ALA A 142 6.49 5.02 -16.87
C ALA A 142 6.41 5.19 -15.34
N ALA A 143 7.08 4.31 -14.61
CA ALA A 143 7.12 4.40 -13.16
C ALA A 143 8.07 5.52 -12.69
N ARG A 144 7.63 6.27 -11.70
CA ARG A 144 8.37 7.38 -11.09
C ARG A 144 8.37 7.24 -9.56
N PRO A 145 9.00 6.18 -9.01
CA PRO A 145 8.98 5.92 -7.57
C PRO A 145 9.70 7.01 -6.75
N GLU A 146 10.57 7.79 -7.37
CA GLU A 146 11.22 8.97 -6.75
C GLU A 146 10.23 9.99 -6.21
N LEU A 147 9.01 10.03 -6.74
CA LEU A 147 7.94 10.91 -6.24
C LEU A 147 7.52 10.61 -4.79
N PHE A 148 7.86 9.42 -4.28
CA PHE A 148 7.56 9.00 -2.91
C PHE A 148 8.75 9.15 -1.94
N GLY A 149 9.96 9.34 -2.48
CA GLY A 149 11.17 9.22 -1.66
C GLY A 149 11.30 7.83 -1.03
N ASP A 150 12.06 7.73 0.04
CA ASP A 150 12.34 6.45 0.71
C ASP A 150 11.14 5.98 1.53
N VAL A 151 10.36 5.06 0.99
CA VAL A 151 9.15 4.53 1.61
C VAL A 151 9.46 3.53 2.73
N VAL A 152 8.60 3.47 3.73
CA VAL A 152 8.66 2.47 4.79
C VAL A 152 8.17 1.12 4.27
N LEU A 153 8.99 0.07 4.44
CA LEU A 153 8.62 -1.32 4.09
C LEU A 153 8.26 -2.17 5.31
N ALA A 154 8.80 -1.85 6.49
CA ALA A 154 8.44 -2.52 7.74
C ALA A 154 8.66 -1.61 8.95
N ARG A 155 8.00 -1.95 10.06
CA ARG A 155 8.17 -1.32 11.38
C ARG A 155 8.37 -2.41 12.43
N LYS A 156 8.79 -1.99 13.63
CA LYS A 156 9.00 -2.92 14.75
C LYS A 156 7.72 -3.68 15.13
N ASP A 157 6.60 -2.98 15.14
CA ASP A 157 5.26 -3.47 15.52
C ASP A 157 4.49 -4.10 14.36
N THR A 158 4.86 -3.78 13.12
CA THR A 158 4.22 -4.28 11.91
C THR A 158 5.31 -4.68 10.91
N PRO A 159 5.59 -6.00 10.74
CA PRO A 159 6.76 -6.49 9.98
C PRO A 159 6.60 -6.37 8.45
N THR A 160 5.72 -5.50 8.01
CA THR A 160 5.47 -5.19 6.60
C THR A 160 4.88 -3.78 6.47
N SER A 161 4.57 -3.37 5.25
CA SER A 161 3.80 -2.18 4.91
C SER A 161 2.78 -2.50 3.81
N TYR A 162 1.82 -1.60 3.60
CA TYR A 162 0.88 -1.69 2.49
C TYR A 162 1.59 -1.96 1.15
N HIS A 163 2.63 -1.18 0.81
CA HIS A 163 3.34 -1.34 -0.45
C HIS A 163 3.95 -2.74 -0.63
N LEU A 164 4.59 -3.27 0.42
CA LEU A 164 5.23 -4.58 0.34
C LEU A 164 4.20 -5.70 0.32
N SER A 165 3.22 -5.68 1.22
CA SER A 165 2.26 -6.77 1.37
C SER A 165 1.38 -6.93 0.12
N VAL A 166 0.80 -5.86 -0.41
CA VAL A 166 -0.05 -5.98 -1.62
C VAL A 166 0.74 -6.45 -2.84
N THR A 167 2.00 -5.98 -2.99
CA THR A 167 2.86 -6.37 -4.10
C THR A 167 3.20 -7.87 -4.06
N VAL A 168 3.51 -8.39 -2.87
CA VAL A 168 3.81 -9.82 -2.67
C VAL A 168 2.56 -10.67 -2.88
N ASP A 169 1.43 -10.26 -2.30
CA ASP A 169 0.17 -10.99 -2.40
C ASP A 169 -0.36 -11.06 -3.83
N ASP A 170 -0.29 -9.97 -4.59
CA ASP A 170 -0.72 -9.96 -5.98
C ASP A 170 0.03 -11.02 -6.80
N ALA A 171 1.33 -11.18 -6.56
CA ALA A 171 2.13 -12.22 -7.21
C ALA A 171 1.77 -13.63 -6.72
N LEU A 172 1.65 -13.85 -5.39
CA LEU A 172 1.32 -15.16 -4.81
C LEU A 172 -0.08 -15.64 -5.20
N GLN A 173 -1.04 -14.72 -5.31
CA GLN A 173 -2.41 -15.02 -5.73
C GLN A 173 -2.58 -15.08 -7.26
N GLY A 174 -1.52 -14.79 -8.03
CA GLY A 174 -1.58 -14.79 -9.49
C GLY A 174 -2.50 -13.71 -10.06
N VAL A 175 -2.57 -12.54 -9.41
CA VAL A 175 -3.39 -11.42 -9.85
C VAL A 175 -2.84 -10.87 -11.17
N THR A 176 -3.67 -10.84 -12.20
CA THR A 176 -3.33 -10.32 -13.53
C THR A 176 -3.90 -8.93 -13.79
N LEU A 177 -4.93 -8.54 -13.05
CA LEU A 177 -5.55 -7.21 -13.12
C LEU A 177 -5.87 -6.71 -11.70
N VAL A 178 -5.28 -5.59 -11.33
CA VAL A 178 -5.62 -4.86 -10.10
C VAL A 178 -6.63 -3.77 -10.43
N THR A 179 -7.78 -3.78 -9.76
CA THR A 179 -8.77 -2.69 -9.83
C THR A 179 -8.86 -2.00 -8.48
N ARG A 180 -8.66 -0.67 -8.45
CA ARG A 180 -8.68 0.11 -7.21
C ARG A 180 -9.03 1.59 -7.45
N GLY A 181 -9.25 2.34 -6.38
CA GLY A 181 -9.54 3.76 -6.45
C GLY A 181 -8.40 4.58 -7.06
N ASP A 182 -8.76 5.67 -7.72
CA ASP A 182 -7.80 6.58 -8.38
C ASP A 182 -6.82 7.23 -7.38
N ASP A 183 -7.20 7.35 -6.12
CA ASP A 183 -6.33 7.82 -5.04
C ASP A 183 -5.11 6.91 -4.78
N LEU A 184 -5.19 5.65 -5.18
CA LEU A 184 -4.08 4.68 -5.08
C LEU A 184 -3.25 4.58 -6.35
N ARG A 185 -3.61 5.31 -7.43
CA ARG A 185 -2.82 5.35 -8.67
C ARG A 185 -1.36 5.71 -8.43
N PRO A 186 -1.03 6.74 -7.62
CA PRO A 186 0.35 7.09 -7.35
C PRO A 186 1.16 5.95 -6.71
N ALA A 187 0.56 5.15 -5.81
CA ALA A 187 1.24 4.04 -5.16
C ALA A 187 1.76 2.97 -6.14
N THR A 188 1.21 2.91 -7.37
CA THR A 188 1.65 1.98 -8.42
C THR A 188 3.11 2.19 -8.81
N HIS A 189 3.63 3.41 -8.72
CA HIS A 189 5.04 3.70 -8.97
C HIS A 189 5.96 2.89 -8.04
N VAL A 190 5.63 2.83 -6.75
CA VAL A 190 6.38 2.06 -5.75
C VAL A 190 6.17 0.56 -5.92
N HIS A 191 4.91 0.13 -6.17
CA HIS A 191 4.61 -1.30 -6.38
C HIS A 191 5.36 -1.84 -7.59
N ARG A 192 5.42 -1.09 -8.69
CA ARG A 192 6.14 -1.49 -9.89
C ARG A 192 7.65 -1.62 -9.66
N LEU A 193 8.24 -0.70 -8.87
CA LEU A 193 9.63 -0.81 -8.43
C LEU A 193 9.86 -2.08 -7.62
N LEU A 194 9.03 -2.35 -6.61
CA LEU A 194 9.12 -3.56 -5.78
C LEU A 194 8.98 -4.85 -6.60
N GLN A 195 8.06 -4.89 -7.57
CA GLN A 195 7.89 -6.03 -8.48
C GLN A 195 9.19 -6.30 -9.27
N ALA A 196 9.82 -5.26 -9.81
CA ALA A 196 11.07 -5.40 -10.53
C ALA A 196 12.22 -5.90 -9.65
N LEU A 197 12.38 -5.32 -8.45
CA LEU A 197 13.40 -5.71 -7.48
C LEU A 197 13.24 -7.15 -6.98
N LEU A 198 12.00 -7.58 -6.80
CA LEU A 198 11.68 -8.94 -6.36
C LEU A 198 11.58 -9.94 -7.52
N GLY A 199 11.71 -9.50 -8.77
CA GLY A 199 11.60 -10.37 -9.94
C GLY A 199 10.24 -11.06 -10.06
N ILE A 200 9.16 -10.39 -9.64
CA ILE A 200 7.79 -10.90 -9.70
C ILE A 200 6.99 -10.22 -10.80
N PRO A 201 5.97 -10.90 -11.36
CA PRO A 201 5.16 -10.32 -12.45
C PRO A 201 4.47 -9.02 -12.04
N ALA A 202 4.35 -8.09 -12.98
CA ALA A 202 3.53 -6.90 -12.83
C ALA A 202 2.14 -7.16 -13.40
N PRO A 203 1.05 -7.00 -12.64
CA PRO A 203 -0.31 -7.03 -13.18
C PRO A 203 -0.59 -5.81 -14.04
N SER A 204 -1.66 -5.86 -14.83
CA SER A 204 -2.28 -4.65 -15.37
C SER A 204 -3.09 -3.93 -14.30
N TYR A 205 -3.27 -2.62 -14.47
CA TYR A 205 -4.00 -1.80 -13.50
C TYR A 205 -5.20 -1.13 -14.16
N ARG A 206 -6.28 -1.00 -13.41
CA ARG A 206 -7.44 -0.17 -13.74
C ARG A 206 -7.81 0.66 -12.51
N PHE A 207 -8.02 1.96 -12.73
CA PHE A 207 -8.43 2.87 -11.67
C PHE A 207 -9.86 3.32 -11.90
N HIS A 208 -10.65 3.30 -10.83
CA HIS A 208 -12.02 3.80 -10.86
C HIS A 208 -12.11 5.12 -10.10
N ARG A 209 -13.06 5.95 -10.48
CA ARG A 209 -13.36 7.21 -9.80
C ARG A 209 -13.67 6.97 -8.32
N LEU A 210 -13.38 7.95 -7.50
CA LEU A 210 -13.79 7.96 -6.09
C LEU A 210 -15.24 8.42 -5.98
N LEU A 211 -15.94 7.84 -5.02
CA LEU A 211 -17.27 8.33 -4.67
C LEU A 211 -17.13 9.61 -3.85
N THR A 212 -17.92 10.62 -4.24
CA THR A 212 -17.95 11.93 -3.58
C THR A 212 -19.35 12.24 -3.11
N ASP A 213 -19.46 13.10 -2.12
CA ASP A 213 -20.72 13.71 -1.70
C ASP A 213 -21.18 14.79 -2.72
N ALA A 214 -22.32 15.40 -2.46
CA ALA A 214 -22.89 16.45 -3.31
C ALA A 214 -22.00 17.70 -3.44
N THR A 215 -21.01 17.88 -2.56
CA THR A 215 -20.02 18.97 -2.59
C THR A 215 -18.74 18.61 -3.34
N GLY A 216 -18.64 17.39 -3.88
CA GLY A 216 -17.45 16.88 -4.55
C GLY A 216 -16.37 16.35 -3.58
N ARG A 217 -16.64 16.31 -2.28
CA ARG A 217 -15.70 15.78 -1.27
C ARG A 217 -15.78 14.27 -1.22
N ARG A 218 -14.62 13.60 -1.19
CA ARG A 218 -14.52 12.15 -1.08
C ARG A 218 -15.28 11.63 0.14
N LEU A 219 -16.12 10.60 -0.07
CA LEU A 219 -16.74 9.88 1.04
C LEU A 219 -15.66 9.17 1.87
N ALA A 220 -15.56 9.52 3.13
CA ALA A 220 -14.58 8.94 4.04
C ALA A 220 -15.21 8.63 5.41
N LYS A 221 -14.70 7.61 6.11
CA LYS A 221 -15.15 7.22 7.45
C LYS A 221 -15.15 8.40 8.45
N ARG A 222 -14.22 9.37 8.29
CA ARG A 222 -14.14 10.55 9.17
C ARG A 222 -15.36 11.48 9.04
N ASP A 223 -16.01 11.47 7.91
CA ASP A 223 -17.12 12.38 7.60
C ASP A 223 -18.48 11.76 7.89
N ARG A 224 -18.54 10.66 8.67
CA ARG A 224 -19.76 9.89 8.99
C ARG A 224 -20.50 9.45 7.72
N ALA A 225 -19.78 9.19 6.63
CA ALA A 225 -20.37 8.63 5.43
C ALA A 225 -21.15 7.36 5.79
N GLU A 226 -22.37 7.24 5.28
CA GLU A 226 -23.21 6.07 5.51
C GLU A 226 -22.47 4.80 5.08
N THR A 227 -22.46 3.82 5.95
CA THR A 227 -21.85 2.52 5.66
C THR A 227 -22.84 1.66 4.87
N LEU A 228 -22.34 0.63 4.16
CA LEU A 228 -23.21 -0.36 3.52
C LEU A 228 -24.17 -1.01 4.54
N ARG A 229 -23.69 -1.26 5.75
CA ARG A 229 -24.52 -1.74 6.86
C ARG A 229 -25.67 -0.76 7.17
N ALA A 230 -25.41 0.53 7.27
CA ALA A 230 -26.44 1.53 7.55
C ALA A 230 -27.49 1.58 6.44
N PHE A 231 -27.09 1.49 5.17
CA PHE A 231 -28.03 1.38 4.06
C PHE A 231 -28.90 0.12 4.15
N ARG A 232 -28.31 -1.01 4.49
CA ARG A 232 -29.01 -2.28 4.66
C ARG A 232 -30.03 -2.21 5.82
N GLU A 233 -29.61 -1.66 6.96
CA GLU A 233 -30.48 -1.45 8.13
C GLU A 233 -31.63 -0.46 7.84
N ALA A 234 -31.40 0.51 6.95
CA ALA A 234 -32.43 1.43 6.46
C ALA A 234 -33.33 0.81 5.37
N GLY A 235 -33.19 -0.49 5.07
CA GLY A 235 -34.02 -1.22 4.11
C GLY A 235 -33.71 -0.91 2.63
N ARG A 236 -32.59 -0.29 2.32
CA ARG A 236 -32.14 -0.08 0.94
C ARG A 236 -31.81 -1.41 0.26
N SER A 237 -32.11 -1.50 -1.01
CA SER A 237 -31.77 -2.67 -1.82
C SER A 237 -30.37 -2.59 -2.42
N PRO A 238 -29.72 -3.75 -2.69
CA PRO A 238 -28.44 -3.75 -3.42
C PRO A 238 -28.51 -3.06 -4.79
N ALA A 239 -29.66 -3.10 -5.45
CA ALA A 239 -29.85 -2.43 -6.74
C ALA A 239 -29.79 -0.92 -6.61
N GLU A 240 -30.42 -0.33 -5.58
CA GLU A 240 -30.34 1.11 -5.29
C GLU A 240 -28.90 1.55 -5.00
N ILE A 241 -28.14 0.74 -4.24
CA ILE A 241 -26.74 1.07 -3.93
C ILE A 241 -25.88 1.00 -5.20
N ARG A 242 -26.07 -0.03 -6.05
CA ARG A 242 -25.34 -0.11 -7.32
C ARG A 242 -25.67 1.04 -8.29
N ALA A 243 -26.86 1.61 -8.19
CA ALA A 243 -27.25 2.76 -9.00
C ALA A 243 -26.55 4.08 -8.59
N LEU A 244 -25.89 4.12 -7.41
CA LEU A 244 -25.06 5.25 -6.97
C LEU A 244 -23.66 5.23 -7.58
N LEU A 245 -23.22 4.10 -8.17
CA LEU A 245 -21.89 3.88 -8.75
C LEU A 245 -21.84 4.29 -10.22
#